data_f5be54c9d5a4fbf6a6d250161797d414
#
_entry.id   f5be54c9d5a4fbf6a6d250161797d414
#
_cell.length_a   1.000
_cell.length_b   1.000
_cell.length_c   1.000
_cell.angle_alpha   90.00
_cell.angle_beta   90.00
_cell.angle_gamma   90.00
#
_symmetry.space_group_name_H-M   'P 1'
#
loop_
_entity.id
_entity.type
_entity.pdbx_description
1 polymer ?
#
loop_
_entity_poly.entity_id
_entity_poly.type
_entity_poly.pdbx_seq_one_letter_code
_entity_poly.pdbx_strand_id
1 'polypeptide(L)'
;LVRCLGDVNDKRIKAIAKVESAGSGWFESGLPKILYERHKFWKHVRKAVNRVVAWFANPTAGDYTMDANRNGINDSWEKLALAIGKEPLAALMSVSIGKFQVMGEYYAQCGYNHPIEMLHACSRSEMAQYELLVSYILNVAKILPAYNMLSTNPERCRAFARAYNGAGYEKN
;
A
#
# COMPACT_ATOMS: atom_id res chain seq x y z
N LEU A 1 -8.53 11.33 -15.39
CA LEU A 1 -7.84 10.96 -14.15
C LEU A 1 -6.57 11.79 -13.93
N VAL A 2 -5.51 11.63 -14.76
CA VAL A 2 -4.23 12.32 -14.61
C VAL A 2 -4.28 13.85 -14.74
N ARG A 3 -5.28 14.40 -15.41
CA ARG A 3 -5.48 15.86 -15.52
C ARG A 3 -5.65 16.54 -14.17
N CYS A 4 -6.22 15.85 -13.18
CA CYS A 4 -6.37 16.35 -11.82
C CYS A 4 -5.01 16.59 -11.13
N LEU A 5 -3.95 15.93 -11.60
CA LEU A 5 -2.59 16.06 -11.13
C LEU A 5 -1.78 17.13 -11.91
N GLY A 6 -2.40 17.80 -12.90
CA GLY A 6 -1.69 18.72 -13.80
C GLY A 6 -0.72 18.00 -14.78
N ASP A 7 -0.83 16.70 -14.90
CA ASP A 7 0.00 15.88 -15.81
C ASP A 7 -0.73 15.65 -17.13
N VAL A 8 -0.51 16.55 -18.08
CA VAL A 8 -1.17 16.53 -19.39
C VAL A 8 -0.84 15.27 -20.21
N ASN A 9 0.33 14.71 -20.00
CA ASN A 9 0.89 13.61 -20.80
C ASN A 9 0.96 12.27 -20.06
N ASP A 10 0.41 12.18 -18.86
CA ASP A 10 0.43 10.99 -18.00
C ASP A 10 1.84 10.33 -17.77
N LYS A 11 2.92 11.01 -18.20
CA LYS A 11 4.28 10.47 -18.14
C LYS A 11 4.75 10.15 -16.73
N ARG A 12 4.39 11.01 -15.76
CA ARG A 12 4.78 10.81 -14.35
C ARG A 12 4.08 9.61 -13.74
N ILE A 13 2.77 9.48 -13.97
CA ILE A 13 1.99 8.32 -13.51
C ILE A 13 2.50 7.03 -14.15
N LYS A 14 2.82 7.05 -15.45
CA LYS A 14 3.40 5.89 -16.14
C LYS A 14 4.78 5.53 -15.58
N ALA A 15 5.61 6.51 -15.24
CA ALA A 15 6.90 6.27 -14.61
C ALA A 15 6.74 5.63 -13.23
N ILE A 16 5.84 6.15 -12.38
CA ILE A 16 5.51 5.55 -11.08
C ILE A 16 5.00 4.12 -11.28
N ALA A 17 4.05 3.90 -12.20
CA ALA A 17 3.52 2.58 -12.48
C ALA A 17 4.63 1.59 -12.90
N LYS A 18 5.61 2.04 -13.67
CA LYS A 18 6.72 1.20 -14.12
C LYS A 18 7.65 0.81 -12.96
N VAL A 19 7.86 1.70 -11.99
CA VAL A 19 8.76 1.47 -10.85
C VAL A 19 8.06 0.66 -9.75
N GLU A 20 6.86 1.07 -9.35
CA GLU A 20 6.15 0.49 -8.20
C GLU A 20 5.43 -0.82 -8.54
N SER A 21 5.05 -1.01 -9.81
CA SER A 21 4.36 -2.22 -10.22
C SER A 21 5.20 -3.04 -11.19
N ALA A 22 5.97 -3.98 -10.70
CA ALA A 22 6.61 -4.99 -11.52
C ALA A 22 5.58 -5.95 -12.19
N GLY A 23 4.45 -5.42 -12.71
CA GLY A 23 3.44 -6.21 -13.40
C GLY A 23 2.00 -5.96 -12.93
N SER A 24 1.22 -7.04 -12.76
CA SER A 24 -0.20 -7.02 -12.36
C SER A 24 -0.40 -6.54 -10.93
N GLY A 25 -1.54 -5.89 -10.65
CA GLY A 25 -2.04 -5.58 -9.32
C GLY A 25 -2.70 -6.77 -8.61
N TRP A 26 -2.66 -7.97 -9.20
CA TRP A 26 -3.22 -9.21 -8.67
C TRP A 26 -2.18 -10.31 -8.58
N PHE A 27 -2.42 -11.24 -7.65
CA PHE A 27 -1.77 -12.54 -7.62
C PHE A 27 -2.38 -13.47 -8.67
N GLU A 28 -1.71 -14.58 -8.97
CA GLU A 28 -2.22 -15.62 -9.88
C GLU A 28 -3.53 -16.23 -9.37
N SER A 29 -3.77 -16.23 -8.07
CA SER A 29 -5.02 -16.64 -7.43
C SER A 29 -6.23 -15.75 -7.76
N GLY A 30 -6.03 -14.60 -8.43
CA GLY A 30 -7.06 -13.60 -8.70
C GLY A 30 -7.33 -12.63 -7.55
N LEU A 31 -6.67 -12.81 -6.41
CA LEU A 31 -6.74 -11.86 -5.30
C LEU A 31 -5.89 -10.62 -5.59
N PRO A 32 -6.30 -9.42 -5.19
CA PRO A 32 -5.45 -8.24 -5.31
C PRO A 32 -4.15 -8.43 -4.52
N LYS A 33 -3.06 -7.91 -5.07
CA LYS A 33 -1.79 -7.89 -4.35
C LYS A 33 -1.93 -7.02 -3.10
N ILE A 34 -1.54 -7.58 -1.98
CA ILE A 34 -1.40 -6.86 -0.73
C ILE A 34 -0.04 -7.21 -0.10
N LEU A 35 0.49 -6.29 0.68
CA LEU A 35 1.59 -6.58 1.59
C LEU A 35 1.14 -6.26 3.02
N TYR A 36 1.12 -7.28 3.86
CA TYR A 36 0.74 -7.13 5.25
C TYR A 36 1.92 -6.70 6.12
N GLU A 37 1.75 -5.59 6.82
CA GLU A 37 2.78 -4.97 7.64
C GLU A 37 2.56 -5.28 9.13
N ARG A 38 3.10 -6.40 9.62
CA ARG A 38 2.94 -6.86 11.01
C ARG A 38 3.33 -5.82 12.08
N HIS A 39 4.29 -4.94 11.77
CA HIS A 39 4.72 -3.88 12.67
C HIS A 39 3.73 -2.71 12.72
N LYS A 40 3.02 -2.44 11.63
CA LYS A 40 1.91 -1.48 11.60
C LYS A 40 0.74 -2.00 12.42
N PHE A 41 0.36 -3.27 12.23
CA PHE A 41 -0.67 -3.90 13.04
C PHE A 41 -0.32 -3.84 14.53
N TRP A 42 0.89 -4.23 14.91
CA TRP A 42 1.38 -4.10 16.28
C TRP A 42 1.23 -2.69 16.84
N LYS A 43 1.59 -1.67 16.04
CA LYS A 43 1.46 -0.27 16.44
C LYS A 43 0.01 0.14 16.71
N HIS A 44 -0.92 -0.31 15.87
CA HIS A 44 -2.35 0.01 16.00
C HIS A 44 -3.00 -0.70 17.19
N VAL A 45 -2.56 -1.89 17.53
CA VAL A 45 -3.22 -2.74 18.56
C VAL A 45 -2.49 -2.81 19.90
N ARG A 46 -1.49 -1.97 20.14
CA ARG A 46 -0.62 -2.02 21.34
C ARG A 46 -1.32 -2.25 22.68
N LYS A 47 -2.61 -1.91 22.79
CA LYS A 47 -3.41 -2.10 24.00
C LYS A 47 -4.32 -3.34 23.95
N ALA A 48 -4.56 -3.87 22.76
CA ALA A 48 -5.53 -4.96 22.55
C ALA A 48 -4.87 -6.34 22.40
N VAL A 49 -3.57 -6.37 22.09
CA VAL A 49 -2.82 -7.62 21.94
C VAL A 49 -1.80 -7.73 23.06
N ASN A 50 -2.09 -8.59 24.04
CA ASN A 50 -1.21 -8.79 25.20
C ASN A 50 0.07 -9.58 24.90
N ARG A 51 0.28 -9.99 23.64
CA ARG A 51 1.35 -10.91 23.29
C ARG A 51 1.77 -10.71 21.83
N VAL A 52 3.09 -10.67 21.61
CA VAL A 52 3.68 -10.74 20.27
C VAL A 52 3.30 -12.09 19.65
N VAL A 53 2.66 -12.04 18.48
CA VAL A 53 2.54 -13.19 17.61
C VAL A 53 3.45 -12.93 16.42
N ALA A 54 4.63 -13.58 16.45
CA ALA A 54 5.74 -13.26 15.56
C ALA A 54 5.34 -13.15 14.08
N TRP A 55 4.35 -13.93 13.65
CA TRP A 55 3.94 -14.01 12.27
C TRP A 55 3.09 -12.79 11.81
N PHE A 56 2.05 -12.38 12.56
CA PHE A 56 1.16 -11.30 12.12
C PHE A 56 1.10 -10.08 13.07
N ALA A 57 1.70 -10.13 14.24
CA ALA A 57 1.76 -9.01 15.20
C ALA A 57 3.14 -8.93 15.86
N ASN A 58 4.01 -8.08 15.34
CA ASN A 58 5.39 -7.95 15.80
C ASN A 58 5.86 -6.49 15.67
N PRO A 59 6.54 -5.91 16.66
CA PRO A 59 7.07 -4.55 16.57
C PRO A 59 8.14 -4.38 15.47
N THR A 60 8.79 -5.49 15.05
CA THR A 60 9.79 -5.48 13.99
C THR A 60 9.16 -5.76 12.64
N ALA A 61 9.44 -4.91 11.65
CA ALA A 61 9.08 -5.15 10.25
C ALA A 61 9.75 -6.43 9.71
N GLY A 62 9.22 -6.97 8.59
CA GLY A 62 9.80 -8.15 7.95
C GLY A 62 8.85 -9.35 7.93
N ASP A 63 9.41 -10.51 7.58
CA ASP A 63 8.66 -11.75 7.38
C ASP A 63 7.70 -11.66 6.18
N TYR A 64 8.24 -11.12 5.08
CA TYR A 64 7.51 -10.95 3.81
C TYR A 64 7.62 -12.19 2.92
N THR A 65 7.17 -13.32 3.46
CA THR A 65 7.09 -14.58 2.72
C THR A 65 5.91 -14.57 1.74
N MET A 66 6.04 -15.33 0.65
CA MET A 66 5.04 -15.35 -0.43
C MET A 66 3.96 -16.41 -0.18
N ASP A 67 4.37 -17.63 0.12
CA ASP A 67 3.53 -18.80 0.35
C ASP A 67 4.41 -19.84 1.07
N ALA A 68 4.69 -19.61 2.34
CA ALA A 68 5.61 -20.44 3.13
C ALA A 68 5.07 -21.86 3.39
N ASN A 69 3.75 -22.01 3.46
CA ASN A 69 3.08 -23.28 3.69
C ASN A 69 2.68 -24.01 2.39
N ARG A 70 2.92 -23.39 1.21
CA ARG A 70 2.66 -23.95 -0.11
C ARG A 70 1.20 -24.33 -0.36
N ASN A 71 0.26 -23.52 0.13
CA ASN A 71 -1.18 -23.73 -0.06
C ASN A 71 -1.77 -22.94 -1.24
N GLY A 72 -0.96 -22.17 -1.98
CA GLY A 72 -1.38 -21.36 -3.13
C GLY A 72 -1.95 -19.99 -2.74
N ILE A 73 -1.96 -19.63 -1.45
CA ILE A 73 -2.42 -18.35 -0.95
C ILE A 73 -1.20 -17.55 -0.48
N ASN A 74 -1.12 -16.28 -0.90
CA ASN A 74 -0.05 -15.43 -0.42
C ASN A 74 -0.16 -15.18 1.09
N ASP A 75 0.94 -15.32 1.82
CA ASP A 75 1.03 -15.20 3.28
C ASP A 75 0.48 -13.86 3.81
N SER A 76 0.51 -12.79 3.02
CA SER A 76 -0.08 -11.51 3.42
C SER A 76 -1.60 -11.59 3.59
N TRP A 77 -2.28 -12.39 2.77
CA TRP A 77 -3.72 -12.64 2.91
C TRP A 77 -4.04 -13.48 4.14
N GLU A 78 -3.22 -14.49 4.43
CA GLU A 78 -3.39 -15.32 5.63
C GLU A 78 -3.14 -14.51 6.92
N LYS A 79 -2.07 -13.71 6.94
CA LYS A 79 -1.77 -12.78 8.04
C LYS A 79 -2.91 -11.78 8.26
N LEU A 80 -3.44 -11.22 7.18
CA LEU A 80 -4.58 -10.31 7.23
C LEU A 80 -5.82 -11.00 7.82
N ALA A 81 -6.14 -12.21 7.38
CA ALA A 81 -7.29 -12.97 7.89
C ALA A 81 -7.19 -13.23 9.41
N LEU A 82 -6.00 -13.64 9.89
CA LEU A 82 -5.76 -13.82 11.33
C LEU A 82 -5.86 -12.50 12.11
N ALA A 83 -5.32 -11.42 11.56
CA ALA A 83 -5.36 -10.11 12.17
C ALA A 83 -6.78 -9.52 12.23
N ILE A 84 -7.59 -9.73 11.19
CA ILE A 84 -9.02 -9.35 11.17
C ILE A 84 -9.79 -10.02 12.31
N GLY A 85 -9.49 -11.28 12.60
CA GLY A 85 -10.10 -11.99 13.74
C GLY A 85 -9.74 -11.42 15.10
N LYS A 86 -8.78 -10.49 15.19
CA LYS A 86 -8.38 -9.80 16.44
C LYS A 86 -8.88 -8.36 16.47
N GLU A 87 -8.50 -7.58 15.48
CA GLU A 87 -8.85 -6.15 15.36
C GLU A 87 -9.04 -5.78 13.89
N PRO A 88 -10.26 -5.86 13.36
CA PRO A 88 -10.53 -5.71 11.92
C PRO A 88 -10.03 -4.39 11.32
N LEU A 89 -10.28 -3.28 12.00
CA LEU A 89 -9.89 -1.95 11.51
C LEU A 89 -8.37 -1.83 11.46
N ALA A 90 -7.68 -2.20 12.55
CA ALA A 90 -6.23 -2.15 12.61
C ALA A 90 -5.57 -3.08 11.57
N ALA A 91 -6.14 -4.26 11.35
CA ALA A 91 -5.68 -5.20 10.34
C ALA A 91 -5.73 -4.61 8.94
N LEU A 92 -6.86 -4.05 8.54
CA LEU A 92 -7.06 -3.43 7.24
C LEU A 92 -6.22 -2.15 7.05
N MET A 93 -5.98 -1.39 8.11
CA MET A 93 -5.07 -0.24 8.09
C MET A 93 -3.60 -0.64 7.92
N SER A 94 -3.27 -1.89 8.18
CA SER A 94 -1.89 -2.42 8.19
C SER A 94 -1.49 -3.14 6.92
N VAL A 95 -2.26 -3.03 5.85
CA VAL A 95 -1.91 -3.56 4.54
C VAL A 95 -1.64 -2.45 3.53
N SER A 96 -0.68 -2.66 2.67
CA SER A 96 -0.58 -1.92 1.41
C SER A 96 -1.31 -2.68 0.31
N ILE A 97 -1.96 -1.95 -0.60
CA ILE A 97 -3.01 -2.51 -1.46
C ILE A 97 -2.72 -2.24 -2.93
N GLY A 98 -2.89 -3.29 -3.75
CA GLY A 98 -2.93 -3.24 -5.20
C GLY A 98 -1.59 -2.97 -5.85
N LYS A 99 -1.66 -2.55 -7.11
CA LYS A 99 -0.52 -2.28 -7.99
C LYS A 99 0.47 -1.27 -7.41
N PHE A 100 -0.02 -0.30 -6.67
CA PHE A 100 0.76 0.84 -6.18
C PHE A 100 1.05 0.78 -4.68
N GLN A 101 0.67 -0.29 -4.02
CA GLN A 101 0.95 -0.54 -2.61
C GLN A 101 0.59 0.63 -1.68
N VAL A 102 -0.55 1.28 -1.92
CA VAL A 102 -1.05 2.34 -1.05
C VAL A 102 -1.52 1.74 0.28
N MET A 103 -1.00 2.26 1.39
CA MET A 103 -1.35 1.77 2.73
C MET A 103 -2.81 2.00 3.08
N GLY A 104 -3.46 0.98 3.67
CA GLY A 104 -4.85 1.04 4.12
C GLY A 104 -5.11 2.13 5.16
N GLU A 105 -4.10 2.55 5.93
CA GLU A 105 -4.22 3.63 6.90
C GLU A 105 -4.60 5.00 6.28
N TYR A 106 -4.43 5.15 4.97
CA TYR A 106 -4.80 6.37 4.23
C TYR A 106 -6.23 6.35 3.65
N TYR A 107 -7.06 5.38 4.05
CA TYR A 107 -8.40 5.21 3.50
C TYR A 107 -9.25 6.49 3.53
N ALA A 108 -9.25 7.21 4.65
CA ALA A 108 -10.03 8.43 4.82
C ALA A 108 -9.55 9.56 3.90
N GLN A 109 -8.22 9.75 3.78
CA GLN A 109 -7.63 10.73 2.88
C GLN A 109 -7.90 10.37 1.41
N CYS A 110 -8.01 9.10 1.10
CA CYS A 110 -8.36 8.61 -0.24
C CYS A 110 -9.86 8.63 -0.54
N GLY A 111 -10.69 9.12 0.39
CA GLY A 111 -12.12 9.32 0.17
C GLY A 111 -12.99 8.11 0.50
N TYR A 112 -12.48 7.14 1.27
CA TYR A 112 -13.25 6.00 1.75
C TYR A 112 -13.67 6.19 3.21
N ASN A 113 -14.85 5.67 3.59
CA ASN A 113 -15.31 5.73 4.98
C ASN A 113 -14.70 4.63 5.85
N HIS A 114 -14.23 3.54 5.22
CA HIS A 114 -13.62 2.41 5.91
C HIS A 114 -12.55 1.76 5.02
N PRO A 115 -11.43 1.24 5.56
CA PRO A 115 -10.37 0.64 4.74
C PRO A 115 -10.82 -0.62 3.98
N ILE A 116 -11.90 -1.30 4.39
CA ILE A 116 -12.48 -2.40 3.61
C ILE A 116 -13.05 -1.93 2.28
N GLU A 117 -13.62 -0.72 2.22
CA GLU A 117 -14.15 -0.14 0.98
C GLU A 117 -13.01 0.13 -0.01
N MET A 118 -11.89 0.63 0.49
CA MET A 118 -10.67 0.84 -0.29
C MET A 118 -10.12 -0.48 -0.86
N LEU A 119 -10.01 -1.52 -0.04
CA LEU A 119 -9.58 -2.85 -0.47
C LEU A 119 -10.55 -3.44 -1.50
N HIS A 120 -11.86 -3.36 -1.26
CA HIS A 120 -12.90 -3.82 -2.18
C HIS A 120 -12.85 -3.06 -3.51
N ALA A 121 -12.69 -1.74 -3.51
CA ALA A 121 -12.55 -0.95 -4.74
C ALA A 121 -11.35 -1.44 -5.57
N CYS A 122 -10.19 -1.63 -4.94
CA CYS A 122 -8.99 -2.14 -5.59
C CYS A 122 -9.12 -3.57 -6.11
N SER A 123 -10.02 -4.38 -5.55
CA SER A 123 -10.26 -5.75 -6.01
C SER A 123 -11.09 -5.83 -7.30
N ARG A 124 -11.71 -4.74 -7.72
CA ARG A 124 -12.62 -4.74 -8.88
C ARG A 124 -11.92 -4.52 -10.22
N SER A 125 -10.92 -3.65 -10.27
CA SER A 125 -10.25 -3.31 -11.52
C SER A 125 -8.91 -2.62 -11.32
N GLU A 126 -8.05 -2.72 -12.33
CA GLU A 126 -6.79 -1.96 -12.36
C GLU A 126 -7.04 -0.44 -12.41
N MET A 127 -8.13 0.00 -13.06
CA MET A 127 -8.51 1.41 -13.08
C MET A 127 -8.77 1.93 -11.65
N ALA A 128 -9.47 1.17 -10.81
CA ALA A 128 -9.70 1.56 -9.42
C ALA A 128 -8.40 1.69 -8.62
N GLN A 129 -7.39 0.86 -8.92
CA GLN A 129 -6.06 0.97 -8.32
C GLN A 129 -5.33 2.25 -8.78
N TYR A 130 -5.49 2.66 -10.05
CA TYR A 130 -5.00 3.96 -10.53
C TYR A 130 -5.74 5.14 -9.88
N GLU A 131 -7.05 5.03 -9.70
CA GLU A 131 -7.85 6.05 -8.99
C GLU A 131 -7.41 6.21 -7.55
N LEU A 132 -7.11 5.09 -6.87
CA LEU A 132 -6.54 5.12 -5.53
C LEU A 132 -5.17 5.83 -5.51
N LEU A 133 -4.27 5.53 -6.45
CA LEU A 133 -2.98 6.22 -6.54
C LEU A 133 -3.15 7.73 -6.72
N VAL A 134 -4.05 8.15 -7.61
CA VAL A 134 -4.31 9.58 -7.85
C VAL A 134 -4.87 10.25 -6.60
N SER A 135 -5.84 9.61 -5.94
CA SER A 135 -6.42 10.11 -4.70
C SER A 135 -5.36 10.24 -3.59
N TYR A 136 -4.49 9.25 -3.46
CA TYR A 136 -3.37 9.26 -2.52
C TYR A 136 -2.41 10.42 -2.79
N ILE A 137 -2.02 10.64 -4.05
CA ILE A 137 -1.12 11.74 -4.44
C ILE A 137 -1.74 13.11 -4.12
N LEU A 138 -3.04 13.27 -4.41
CA LEU A 138 -3.73 14.54 -4.22
C LEU A 138 -3.96 14.89 -2.75
N ASN A 139 -4.30 13.92 -1.93
CA ASN A 139 -4.88 14.18 -0.61
C ASN A 139 -3.97 13.82 0.56
N VAL A 140 -2.90 13.05 0.34
CA VAL A 140 -1.94 12.76 1.40
C VAL A 140 -0.85 13.83 1.43
N ALA A 141 -0.69 14.45 2.58
CA ALA A 141 0.24 15.56 2.77
C ALA A 141 1.66 15.24 2.27
N LYS A 142 2.29 16.20 1.61
CA LYS A 142 3.65 16.12 1.04
C LYS A 142 3.80 15.27 -0.23
N ILE A 143 2.80 14.47 -0.63
CA ILE A 143 2.92 13.65 -1.85
C ILE A 143 2.77 14.52 -3.10
N LEU A 144 1.74 15.34 -3.19
CA LEU A 144 1.51 16.19 -4.37
C LEU A 144 2.65 17.17 -4.67
N PRO A 145 3.21 17.91 -3.70
CA PRO A 145 4.39 18.75 -3.96
C PRO A 145 5.57 17.94 -4.49
N ALA A 146 5.85 16.79 -3.91
CA ALA A 146 6.93 15.91 -4.36
C ALA A 146 6.66 15.32 -5.75
N TYR A 147 5.41 14.95 -6.05
CA TYR A 147 4.99 14.51 -7.39
C TYR A 147 5.23 15.59 -8.45
N ASN A 148 4.91 16.85 -8.13
CA ASN A 148 5.11 17.96 -9.05
C ASN A 148 6.59 18.24 -9.36
N MET A 149 7.50 17.82 -8.49
CA MET A 149 8.95 17.91 -8.71
C MET A 149 9.52 16.79 -9.59
N LEU A 150 8.76 15.73 -9.86
CA LEU A 150 9.21 14.59 -10.68
C LEU A 150 9.69 15.08 -12.07
N SER A 151 10.86 14.64 -12.46
CA SER A 151 11.48 14.96 -13.74
C SER A 151 12.44 13.84 -14.16
N THR A 152 13.20 14.04 -15.25
CA THR A 152 14.27 13.14 -15.66
C THR A 152 15.54 13.28 -14.79
N ASN A 153 15.60 14.26 -13.90
CA ASN A 153 16.70 14.42 -12.95
C ASN A 153 16.47 13.54 -11.71
N PRO A 154 17.36 12.56 -11.42
CA PRO A 154 17.23 11.65 -10.28
C PRO A 154 17.13 12.38 -8.93
N GLU A 155 17.86 13.49 -8.73
CA GLU A 155 17.81 14.25 -7.49
C GLU A 155 16.40 14.81 -7.18
N ARG A 156 15.67 15.21 -8.22
CA ARG A 156 14.28 15.67 -8.06
C ARG A 156 13.31 14.53 -7.77
N CYS A 157 13.66 13.31 -8.13
CA CYS A 157 12.85 12.12 -7.85
C CYS A 157 12.99 11.65 -6.39
N ARG A 158 14.10 11.94 -5.72
CA ARG A 158 14.34 11.53 -4.33
C ARG A 158 13.27 12.02 -3.35
N ALA A 159 12.81 13.26 -3.52
CA ALA A 159 11.75 13.82 -2.66
C ALA A 159 10.45 13.02 -2.78
N PHE A 160 10.07 12.60 -3.99
CA PHE A 160 8.91 11.77 -4.22
C PHE A 160 9.13 10.36 -3.65
N ALA A 161 10.25 9.71 -3.95
CA ALA A 161 10.56 8.38 -3.45
C ALA A 161 10.51 8.34 -1.90
N ARG A 162 11.06 9.35 -1.24
CA ARG A 162 11.03 9.48 0.22
C ARG A 162 9.62 9.72 0.75
N ALA A 163 8.83 10.54 0.08
CA ALA A 163 7.46 10.84 0.49
C ALA A 163 6.54 9.63 0.30
N TYR A 164 6.76 8.86 -0.77
CA TYR A 164 5.96 7.71 -1.16
C TYR A 164 6.32 6.45 -0.37
N ASN A 165 7.61 6.09 -0.35
CA ASN A 165 8.11 4.85 0.25
C ASN A 165 8.58 5.00 1.71
N GLY A 166 8.59 6.24 2.23
CA GLY A 166 9.09 6.52 3.57
C GLY A 166 10.61 6.72 3.63
N ALA A 167 11.12 7.04 4.83
CA ALA A 167 12.52 7.44 5.03
C ALA A 167 13.54 6.31 4.80
N GLY A 168 13.09 5.06 4.74
CA GLY A 168 13.95 3.88 4.54
C GLY A 168 14.18 3.48 3.09
N TYR A 169 13.63 4.20 2.10
CA TYR A 169 13.64 3.81 0.69
C TYR A 169 15.04 3.63 0.07
N GLU A 170 16.06 4.28 0.63
CA GLU A 170 17.45 4.19 0.15
C GLU A 170 18.13 2.86 0.54
N LYS A 171 17.48 2.04 1.35
CA LYS A 171 18.03 0.76 1.85
C LYS A 171 17.52 -0.47 1.10
N ASN A 172 16.63 -0.26 0.13
CA ASN A 172 15.97 -1.33 -0.64
C ASN A 172 16.44 -1.33 -2.10
#